data_2fca0fa6edaaec00893b3169825901e8
#
_entry.id   2fca0fa6edaaec00893b3169825901e8
#
_cell.length_a   1.000
_cell.length_b   1.000
_cell.length_c   1.000
_cell.angle_alpha   90.00
_cell.angle_beta   90.00
_cell.angle_gamma   90.00
#
_symmetry.space_group_name_H-M   'P 1'
#
loop_
_entity.id
_entity.type
_entity.pdbx_description
1 polymer ?
#
loop_
_entity_poly.entity_id
_entity_poly.type
_entity_poly.pdbx_seq_one_letter_code
_entity_poly.pdbx_strand_id
1 'polypeptide(L)'
;MAQNLMERVTAVCKRRGFIFPSSEIYGGFANTWDYGPYGAQLKKNIKDFWWKTFVYCRADIVGLDSAILMNPKIWEASGHVTSFSDPLIDCKKCKERVRGDKLIEENLGIDAAVGKSLKEVSKIIKDKKLKCPHCGHSDFTEARSFNLMFKTHQGVIEETAAAVYLRPETAQGIFVNFKNVTQSCRQRIPFGIAQIGKAFRNEITPGNFTFRTREFEQMEIEYFVSPKDKSEIKKIFDEWKKACLHWYLDL
;
A
#
# COMPACT_ATOMS: atom_id res chain seq x y z
N MET A 1 4.64 25.10 22.98
CA MET A 1 4.42 23.67 22.71
C MET A 1 5.52 23.17 21.79
N ALA A 2 6.20 22.08 22.13
CA ALA A 2 7.22 21.50 21.24
C ALA A 2 6.54 21.04 19.95
N GLN A 3 6.99 21.55 18.83
CA GLN A 3 6.54 21.12 17.50
C GLN A 3 6.78 19.61 17.36
N ASN A 4 5.77 18.86 16.92
CA ASN A 4 5.90 17.42 16.68
C ASN A 4 7.06 17.18 15.69
N LEU A 5 7.89 16.17 15.94
CA LEU A 5 9.03 15.81 15.10
C LEU A 5 8.63 15.69 13.62
N MET A 6 7.49 15.07 13.34
CA MET A 6 6.96 14.92 11.97
C MET A 6 6.68 16.26 11.29
N GLU A 7 6.14 17.24 12.00
CA GLU A 7 5.91 18.59 11.47
C GLU A 7 7.23 19.29 11.11
N ARG A 8 8.25 19.13 11.96
CA ARG A 8 9.58 19.68 11.71
C ARG A 8 10.24 19.04 10.49
N VAL A 9 10.19 17.72 10.37
CA VAL A 9 10.72 16.97 9.22
C VAL A 9 10.00 17.40 7.94
N THR A 10 8.68 17.45 7.95
CA THR A 10 7.85 17.89 6.81
C THR A 10 8.24 19.32 6.37
N ALA A 11 8.38 20.24 7.32
CA ALA A 11 8.75 21.62 7.02
C ALA A 11 10.15 21.73 6.40
N VAL A 12 11.11 20.95 6.90
CA VAL A 12 12.47 20.92 6.31
C VAL A 12 12.44 20.32 4.90
N CYS A 13 11.74 19.20 4.70
CA CYS A 13 11.64 18.54 3.40
C CYS A 13 11.04 19.47 2.33
N LYS A 14 9.99 20.24 2.66
CA LYS A 14 9.39 21.23 1.77
C LYS A 14 10.37 22.34 1.43
N ARG A 15 10.97 22.97 2.44
CA ARG A 15 11.89 24.09 2.25
C ARG A 15 13.16 23.71 1.46
N ARG A 16 13.61 22.47 1.56
CA ARG A 16 14.84 21.99 0.93
C ARG A 16 14.59 21.31 -0.42
N GLY A 17 13.36 21.30 -0.93
CA GLY A 17 13.05 20.74 -2.24
C GLY A 17 13.11 19.21 -2.30
N PHE A 18 12.86 18.54 -1.19
CA PHE A 18 12.65 17.08 -1.19
C PHE A 18 11.26 16.72 -1.67
N ILE A 19 10.24 17.46 -1.20
CA ILE A 19 8.86 17.24 -1.60
C ILE A 19 8.10 18.55 -1.68
N PHE A 20 7.02 18.53 -2.47
CA PHE A 20 6.04 19.61 -2.57
C PHE A 20 4.63 19.02 -2.47
N PRO A 21 3.62 19.74 -1.95
CA PRO A 21 2.23 19.37 -2.14
C PRO A 21 1.92 19.29 -3.63
N SER A 22 1.34 18.19 -4.07
CA SER A 22 1.02 18.06 -5.50
C SER A 22 0.00 19.09 -5.93
N SER A 23 0.23 19.71 -7.09
CA SER A 23 -0.66 20.73 -7.68
C SER A 23 -0.87 21.95 -6.75
N GLU A 24 0.17 22.36 -6.02
CA GLU A 24 0.09 23.44 -5.01
C GLU A 24 -0.44 24.77 -5.57
N ILE A 25 -0.13 25.09 -6.83
CA ILE A 25 -0.64 26.29 -7.52
C ILE A 25 -2.17 26.35 -7.62
N TYR A 26 -2.87 25.21 -7.49
CA TYR A 26 -4.32 25.11 -7.48
C TYR A 26 -4.90 24.79 -6.07
N GLY A 27 -4.12 25.03 -5.02
CA GLY A 27 -4.51 24.75 -3.64
C GLY A 27 -4.10 23.37 -3.13
N GLY A 28 -3.37 22.62 -3.93
CA GLY A 28 -2.90 21.27 -3.60
C GLY A 28 -3.95 20.17 -3.72
N PHE A 29 -3.50 18.93 -3.61
CA PHE A 29 -4.37 17.76 -3.54
C PHE A 29 -4.03 16.95 -2.28
N ALA A 30 -5.03 16.72 -1.44
CA ALA A 30 -4.83 16.21 -0.08
C ALA A 30 -4.01 14.91 -0.05
N ASN A 31 -2.93 14.92 0.72
CA ASN A 31 -2.00 13.79 0.91
C ASN A 31 -1.44 13.20 -0.39
N THR A 32 -1.24 14.06 -1.38
CA THR A 32 -0.53 13.75 -2.62
C THR A 32 0.71 14.64 -2.70
N TRP A 33 1.84 14.06 -3.02
CA TRP A 33 3.14 14.69 -2.94
C TRP A 33 3.93 14.52 -4.22
N ASP A 34 4.53 15.60 -4.69
CA ASP A 34 5.52 15.58 -5.76
C ASP A 34 6.92 15.54 -5.15
N TYR A 35 7.76 14.63 -5.62
CA TYR A 35 9.16 14.58 -5.20
C TYR A 35 9.95 15.67 -5.95
N GLY A 36 10.46 16.64 -5.22
CA GLY A 36 11.33 17.68 -5.76
C GLY A 36 12.72 17.14 -6.13
N PRO A 37 13.64 18.00 -6.62
CA PRO A 37 14.94 17.56 -7.15
C PRO A 37 15.74 16.66 -6.19
N TYR A 38 15.84 17.04 -4.92
CA TYR A 38 16.54 16.23 -3.92
C TYR A 38 15.75 14.98 -3.52
N GLY A 39 14.43 15.06 -3.45
CA GLY A 39 13.58 13.91 -3.15
C GLY A 39 13.61 12.87 -4.27
N ALA A 40 13.57 13.31 -5.51
CA ALA A 40 13.68 12.43 -6.68
C ALA A 40 15.03 11.71 -6.71
N GLN A 41 16.14 12.42 -6.42
CA GLN A 41 17.47 11.82 -6.37
C GLN A 41 17.60 10.84 -5.20
N LEU A 42 17.13 11.20 -4.00
CA LEU A 42 17.14 10.30 -2.84
C LEU A 42 16.35 9.03 -3.12
N LYS A 43 15.15 9.18 -3.66
CA LYS A 43 14.29 8.06 -4.04
C LYS A 43 14.94 7.15 -5.08
N LYS A 44 15.61 7.73 -6.08
CA LYS A 44 16.38 6.99 -7.08
C LYS A 44 17.51 6.20 -6.44
N ASN A 45 18.31 6.83 -5.57
CA ASN A 45 19.44 6.19 -4.90
C ASN A 45 18.99 4.99 -4.06
N ILE A 46 17.87 5.11 -3.32
CA ILE A 46 17.30 4.02 -2.52
C ILE A 46 16.88 2.86 -3.43
N LYS A 47 16.19 3.13 -4.54
CA LYS A 47 15.76 2.11 -5.49
C LYS A 47 16.94 1.43 -6.18
N ASP A 48 17.94 2.18 -6.59
CA ASP A 48 19.15 1.66 -7.23
C ASP A 48 19.94 0.75 -6.26
N PHE A 49 20.06 1.18 -5.00
CA PHE A 49 20.72 0.39 -3.96
C PHE A 49 19.97 -0.91 -3.68
N TRP A 50 18.64 -0.86 -3.58
CA TRP A 50 17.81 -2.05 -3.40
C TRP A 50 17.94 -3.02 -4.58
N TRP A 51 17.85 -2.50 -5.81
CA TRP A 51 17.95 -3.30 -7.03
C TRP A 51 19.34 -3.93 -7.17
N LYS A 52 20.38 -3.16 -6.87
CA LYS A 52 21.75 -3.67 -6.85
C LYS A 52 21.89 -4.83 -5.86
N THR A 53 21.42 -4.64 -4.63
CA THR A 53 21.57 -5.63 -3.55
C THR A 53 20.78 -6.90 -3.82
N PHE A 54 19.51 -6.76 -4.20
CA PHE A 54 18.61 -7.89 -4.26
C PHE A 54 18.41 -8.50 -5.65
N VAL A 55 18.82 -7.81 -6.72
CA VAL A 55 18.69 -8.32 -8.08
C VAL A 55 20.05 -8.54 -8.72
N TYR A 56 20.89 -7.52 -8.81
CA TYR A 56 22.18 -7.66 -9.52
C TYR A 56 23.21 -8.51 -8.77
N CYS A 57 23.24 -8.44 -7.45
CA CYS A 57 24.18 -9.19 -6.62
C CYS A 57 23.70 -10.60 -6.26
N ARG A 58 22.58 -11.07 -6.84
CA ARG A 58 22.02 -12.40 -6.60
C ARG A 58 21.79 -13.16 -7.91
N ALA A 59 22.18 -14.43 -7.92
CA ALA A 59 21.98 -15.31 -9.08
C ALA A 59 20.58 -15.95 -9.11
N ASP A 60 19.86 -15.90 -7.99
CA ASP A 60 18.57 -16.54 -7.78
C ASP A 60 17.39 -15.55 -7.85
N ILE A 61 17.63 -14.32 -8.31
CA ILE A 61 16.58 -13.30 -8.48
C ILE A 61 16.62 -12.75 -9.90
N VAL A 62 15.45 -12.57 -10.49
CA VAL A 62 15.26 -11.90 -11.77
C VAL A 62 14.30 -10.72 -11.63
N GLY A 63 14.50 -9.69 -12.44
CA GLY A 63 13.66 -8.51 -12.45
C GLY A 63 12.45 -8.65 -13.35
N LEU A 64 11.36 -7.97 -12.98
CA LEU A 64 10.14 -7.84 -13.76
C LEU A 64 9.63 -6.40 -13.65
N ASP A 65 9.03 -5.88 -14.72
CA ASP A 65 8.22 -4.66 -14.70
C ASP A 65 6.86 -4.96 -15.38
N SER A 66 5.86 -5.28 -14.57
CA SER A 66 4.52 -5.58 -15.06
C SER A 66 3.67 -4.30 -15.22
N ALA A 67 2.70 -4.34 -16.11
CA ALA A 67 1.79 -3.23 -16.36
C ALA A 67 0.99 -2.85 -15.11
N ILE A 68 0.70 -1.55 -14.97
CA ILE A 68 -0.19 -1.03 -13.91
C ILE A 68 -1.64 -1.46 -14.18
N LEU A 69 -2.08 -1.31 -15.44
CA LEU A 69 -3.40 -1.74 -15.90
C LEU A 69 -3.31 -3.20 -16.31
N MET A 70 -4.03 -4.05 -15.61
CA MET A 70 -4.07 -5.49 -15.84
C MET A 70 -5.51 -5.96 -16.05
N ASN A 71 -5.69 -7.16 -16.60
CA ASN A 71 -7.00 -7.75 -16.79
C ASN A 71 -7.77 -7.80 -15.44
N PRO A 72 -9.02 -7.31 -15.37
CA PRO A 72 -9.81 -7.29 -14.12
C PRO A 72 -9.94 -8.65 -13.43
N LYS A 73 -9.90 -9.75 -14.18
CA LYS A 73 -9.96 -11.11 -13.63
C LYS A 73 -8.82 -11.42 -12.64
N ILE A 74 -7.69 -10.73 -12.75
CA ILE A 74 -6.58 -10.87 -11.78
C ILE A 74 -7.03 -10.46 -10.38
N TRP A 75 -7.78 -9.35 -10.30
CA TRP A 75 -8.27 -8.79 -9.05
C TRP A 75 -9.47 -9.56 -8.49
N GLU A 76 -10.26 -10.18 -9.36
CA GLU A 76 -11.31 -11.13 -8.96
C GLU A 76 -10.68 -12.39 -8.36
N ALA A 77 -9.72 -13.00 -9.07
CA ALA A 77 -9.04 -14.22 -8.64
C ALA A 77 -8.25 -14.06 -7.34
N SER A 78 -7.63 -12.88 -7.13
CA SER A 78 -6.91 -12.55 -5.89
C SER A 78 -7.79 -12.06 -4.75
N GLY A 79 -9.11 -11.89 -4.99
CA GLY A 79 -10.07 -11.43 -3.99
C GLY A 79 -10.09 -9.92 -3.74
N HIS A 80 -9.28 -9.13 -4.43
CA HIS A 80 -9.22 -7.67 -4.22
C HIS A 80 -10.53 -6.96 -4.54
N VAL A 81 -11.29 -7.44 -5.52
CA VAL A 81 -12.59 -6.84 -5.88
C VAL A 81 -13.60 -7.01 -4.75
N THR A 82 -13.56 -8.14 -4.03
CA THR A 82 -14.57 -8.52 -3.05
C THR A 82 -14.19 -8.20 -1.60
N SER A 83 -12.91 -8.34 -1.24
CA SER A 83 -12.47 -8.32 0.16
C SER A 83 -11.43 -7.24 0.50
N PHE A 84 -10.88 -6.53 -0.50
CA PHE A 84 -9.92 -5.46 -0.24
C PHE A 84 -10.65 -4.16 0.13
N SER A 85 -11.23 -4.16 1.33
CA SER A 85 -12.08 -3.07 1.79
C SER A 85 -11.89 -2.77 3.28
N ASP A 86 -12.03 -1.50 3.61
CA ASP A 86 -12.04 -1.00 4.99
C ASP A 86 -13.45 -0.67 5.46
N PRO A 87 -13.75 -0.80 6.77
CA PRO A 87 -15.01 -0.35 7.34
C PRO A 87 -15.06 1.17 7.42
N LEU A 88 -15.88 1.79 6.60
CA LEU A 88 -16.09 3.24 6.54
C LEU A 88 -17.29 3.64 7.37
N ILE A 89 -17.12 4.65 8.23
CA ILE A 89 -18.18 5.36 8.97
C ILE A 89 -18.10 6.86 8.71
N ASP A 90 -19.24 7.56 8.73
CA ASP A 90 -19.28 9.02 8.66
C ASP A 90 -19.75 9.59 10.00
N CYS A 91 -19.07 10.60 10.52
CA CYS A 91 -19.58 11.39 11.64
C CYS A 91 -20.82 12.17 11.20
N LYS A 92 -21.97 11.98 11.87
CA LYS A 92 -23.21 12.66 11.47
C LYS A 92 -23.17 14.17 11.69
N LYS A 93 -22.31 14.65 12.60
CA LYS A 93 -22.17 16.08 12.91
C LYS A 93 -21.27 16.82 11.92
N CYS A 94 -20.00 16.43 11.80
CA CYS A 94 -19.02 17.13 10.96
C CYS A 94 -18.83 16.52 9.57
N LYS A 95 -19.50 15.41 9.27
CA LYS A 95 -19.41 14.66 8.00
C LYS A 95 -18.03 14.08 7.71
N GLU A 96 -17.11 14.10 8.69
CA GLU A 96 -15.79 13.49 8.56
C GLU A 96 -15.92 11.99 8.35
N ARG A 97 -15.14 11.47 7.40
CA ARG A 97 -15.06 10.04 7.08
C ARG A 97 -13.94 9.41 7.87
N VAL A 98 -14.25 8.34 8.59
CA VAL A 98 -13.33 7.69 9.50
C VAL A 98 -13.33 6.18 9.24
N ARG A 99 -12.17 5.55 9.37
CA ARG A 99 -12.07 4.09 9.41
C ARG A 99 -12.57 3.59 10.75
N GLY A 100 -13.63 2.78 10.73
CA GLY A 100 -14.25 2.25 11.95
C GLY A 100 -13.34 1.33 12.75
N ASP A 101 -12.54 0.51 12.08
CA ASP A 101 -11.53 -0.35 12.71
C ASP A 101 -10.44 0.46 13.42
N LYS A 102 -9.90 1.50 12.76
CA LYS A 102 -8.88 2.36 13.35
C LYS A 102 -9.41 3.15 14.54
N LEU A 103 -10.64 3.65 14.46
CA LEU A 103 -11.27 4.31 15.60
C LEU A 103 -11.39 3.37 16.82
N ILE A 104 -11.67 2.09 16.59
CA ILE A 104 -11.74 1.09 17.66
C ILE A 104 -10.33 0.80 18.20
N GLU A 105 -9.35 0.55 17.34
CA GLU A 105 -7.97 0.25 17.73
C GLU A 105 -7.33 1.36 18.56
N GLU A 106 -7.52 2.61 18.16
CA GLU A 106 -6.96 3.78 18.86
C GLU A 106 -7.57 4.00 20.26
N ASN A 107 -8.81 3.56 20.50
CA ASN A 107 -9.48 3.74 21.77
C ASN A 107 -9.50 2.49 22.67
N LEU A 108 -9.43 1.28 22.09
CA LEU A 108 -9.61 0.02 22.83
C LEU A 108 -8.43 -0.95 22.70
N GLY A 109 -7.42 -0.62 21.88
CA GLY A 109 -6.23 -1.45 21.63
C GLY A 109 -6.21 -2.08 20.25
N ILE A 110 -4.99 -2.41 19.79
CA ILE A 110 -4.69 -2.80 18.40
C ILE A 110 -5.53 -4.00 17.93
N ASP A 111 -5.79 -4.97 18.80
CA ASP A 111 -6.49 -6.20 18.41
C ASP A 111 -8.02 -6.11 18.51
N ALA A 112 -8.56 -4.99 18.99
CA ALA A 112 -10.00 -4.87 19.31
C ALA A 112 -10.92 -4.93 18.08
N ALA A 113 -10.39 -4.60 16.90
CA ALA A 113 -11.14 -4.59 15.63
C ALA A 113 -10.83 -5.79 14.73
N VAL A 114 -9.82 -6.61 15.05
CA VAL A 114 -9.38 -7.73 14.21
C VAL A 114 -10.49 -8.76 14.03
N GLY A 115 -10.78 -9.13 12.77
CA GLY A 115 -11.77 -10.14 12.42
C GLY A 115 -13.23 -9.74 12.65
N LYS A 116 -13.53 -8.47 12.97
CA LYS A 116 -14.89 -7.98 13.21
C LYS A 116 -15.64 -7.69 11.91
N SER A 117 -16.89 -8.14 11.87
CA SER A 117 -17.82 -7.78 10.81
C SER A 117 -18.23 -6.30 10.89
N LEU A 118 -18.76 -5.75 9.79
CA LEU A 118 -19.25 -4.36 9.75
C LEU A 118 -20.31 -4.07 10.84
N LYS A 119 -21.18 -5.05 11.11
CA LYS A 119 -22.20 -4.93 12.18
C LYS A 119 -21.57 -4.87 13.57
N GLU A 120 -20.54 -5.69 13.82
CA GLU A 120 -19.81 -5.68 15.10
C GLU A 120 -19.03 -4.37 15.27
N VAL A 121 -18.38 -3.87 14.20
CA VAL A 121 -17.70 -2.57 14.21
C VAL A 121 -18.68 -1.46 14.60
N SER A 122 -19.84 -1.38 13.94
CA SER A 122 -20.90 -0.40 14.27
C SER A 122 -21.36 -0.53 15.71
N LYS A 123 -21.57 -1.77 16.19
CA LYS A 123 -22.02 -2.02 17.56
C LYS A 123 -20.98 -1.58 18.59
N ILE A 124 -19.72 -1.93 18.41
CA ILE A 124 -18.63 -1.54 19.33
C ILE A 124 -18.54 -0.02 19.43
N ILE A 125 -18.55 0.70 18.30
CA ILE A 125 -18.46 2.16 18.25
C ILE A 125 -19.61 2.79 19.03
N LYS A 126 -20.83 2.28 18.86
CA LYS A 126 -22.03 2.77 19.54
C LYS A 126 -22.03 2.45 21.04
N ASP A 127 -21.76 1.19 21.40
CA ASP A 127 -21.80 0.72 22.80
C ASP A 127 -20.72 1.40 23.66
N LYS A 128 -19.54 1.59 23.08
CA LYS A 128 -18.41 2.26 23.76
C LYS A 128 -18.44 3.80 23.64
N LYS A 129 -19.44 4.35 22.93
CA LYS A 129 -19.61 5.81 22.70
C LYS A 129 -18.31 6.47 22.22
N LEU A 130 -17.63 5.81 21.24
CA LEU A 130 -16.38 6.32 20.71
C LEU A 130 -16.58 7.68 20.07
N LYS A 131 -15.58 8.56 20.16
CA LYS A 131 -15.70 9.95 19.74
C LYS A 131 -15.03 10.18 18.39
N CYS A 132 -15.65 11.04 17.59
CA CYS A 132 -15.04 11.51 16.34
C CYS A 132 -13.72 12.24 16.64
N PRO A 133 -12.61 11.87 16.00
CA PRO A 133 -11.31 12.49 16.24
C PRO A 133 -11.28 13.98 15.84
N HIS A 134 -12.18 14.39 14.93
CA HIS A 134 -12.24 15.77 14.45
C HIS A 134 -13.11 16.68 15.35
N CYS A 135 -14.32 16.25 15.72
CA CYS A 135 -15.28 17.12 16.42
C CYS A 135 -15.72 16.63 17.81
N GLY A 136 -15.22 15.49 18.29
CA GLY A 136 -15.54 14.91 19.58
C GLY A 136 -16.96 14.33 19.72
N HIS A 137 -17.79 14.35 18.68
CA HIS A 137 -19.15 13.80 18.71
C HIS A 137 -19.14 12.28 18.57
N SER A 138 -20.13 11.59 19.17
CA SER A 138 -20.18 10.11 19.21
C SER A 138 -21.27 9.49 18.32
N ASP A 139 -21.90 10.27 17.44
CA ASP A 139 -22.95 9.77 16.54
C ASP A 139 -22.40 9.57 15.13
N PHE A 140 -22.35 8.29 14.71
CA PHE A 140 -21.84 7.87 13.41
C PHE A 140 -22.91 7.14 12.60
N THR A 141 -22.69 7.04 11.30
CA THR A 141 -23.46 6.12 10.44
C THR A 141 -23.09 4.68 10.75
N GLU A 142 -23.91 3.73 10.30
CA GLU A 142 -23.51 2.33 10.28
C GLU A 142 -22.26 2.15 9.40
N ALA A 143 -21.41 1.20 9.79
CA ALA A 143 -20.22 0.87 9.02
C ALA A 143 -20.62 0.22 7.70
N ARG A 144 -19.99 0.70 6.63
CA ARG A 144 -20.13 0.15 5.27
C ARG A 144 -18.78 -0.24 4.71
N SER A 145 -18.76 -1.23 3.81
CA SER A 145 -17.56 -1.63 3.10
C SER A 145 -17.14 -0.55 2.11
N PHE A 146 -15.88 -0.17 2.15
CA PHE A 146 -15.28 0.76 1.19
C PHE A 146 -14.10 0.07 0.52
N ASN A 147 -14.24 -0.28 -0.76
CA ASN A 147 -13.18 -0.92 -1.52
C ASN A 147 -12.05 0.08 -1.82
N LEU A 148 -10.82 -0.32 -1.54
CA LEU A 148 -9.63 0.53 -1.69
C LEU A 148 -9.07 0.57 -3.11
N MET A 149 -9.63 -0.18 -4.06
CA MET A 149 -9.16 -0.14 -5.44
C MET A 149 -9.64 1.11 -6.17
N PHE A 150 -8.73 1.81 -6.84
CA PHE A 150 -9.10 2.81 -7.83
C PHE A 150 -9.68 2.14 -9.06
N LYS A 151 -10.91 2.49 -9.39
CA LYS A 151 -11.61 2.03 -10.59
C LYS A 151 -11.52 3.09 -11.67
N THR A 152 -11.23 2.66 -12.89
CA THR A 152 -11.26 3.47 -14.11
C THR A 152 -11.92 2.69 -15.25
N HIS A 153 -11.99 3.26 -16.43
CA HIS A 153 -12.61 2.65 -17.59
C HIS A 153 -11.65 2.63 -18.77
N GLN A 154 -11.70 1.55 -19.53
CA GLN A 154 -10.98 1.41 -20.78
C GLN A 154 -11.98 1.20 -21.92
N GLY A 155 -11.90 2.03 -22.94
CA GLY A 155 -12.81 2.00 -24.11
C GLY A 155 -13.09 3.41 -24.61
N VAL A 156 -13.57 3.50 -25.84
CA VAL A 156 -13.85 4.78 -26.51
C VAL A 156 -15.21 5.36 -26.09
N ILE A 157 -16.14 4.51 -25.70
CA ILE A 157 -17.51 4.89 -25.31
C ILE A 157 -17.70 4.53 -23.84
N GLU A 158 -17.94 5.52 -22.98
CA GLU A 158 -18.04 5.33 -21.52
C GLU A 158 -19.13 4.32 -21.12
N GLU A 159 -20.27 4.32 -21.82
CA GLU A 159 -21.42 3.44 -21.53
C GLU A 159 -21.11 1.95 -21.76
N THR A 160 -20.15 1.64 -22.64
CA THR A 160 -19.74 0.27 -22.98
C THR A 160 -18.32 -0.06 -22.52
N ALA A 161 -17.65 0.88 -21.90
CA ALA A 161 -16.27 0.75 -21.47
C ALA A 161 -16.11 -0.30 -20.36
N ALA A 162 -15.15 -1.17 -20.52
CA ALA A 162 -14.82 -2.17 -19.51
C ALA A 162 -14.22 -1.51 -18.26
N ALA A 163 -14.74 -1.86 -17.10
CA ALA A 163 -14.15 -1.44 -15.83
C ALA A 163 -12.78 -2.07 -15.66
N VAL A 164 -11.76 -1.25 -15.41
CA VAL A 164 -10.41 -1.67 -15.07
C VAL A 164 -9.97 -1.03 -13.75
N TYR A 165 -8.94 -1.56 -13.14
CA TYR A 165 -8.45 -1.08 -11.86
C TYR A 165 -6.98 -0.70 -11.96
N LEU A 166 -6.60 0.36 -11.23
CA LEU A 166 -5.19 0.61 -10.94
C LEU A 166 -4.73 -0.43 -9.91
N ARG A 167 -3.58 -1.05 -10.16
CA ARG A 167 -3.07 -2.10 -9.25
C ARG A 167 -2.88 -1.58 -7.83
N PRO A 168 -3.41 -2.25 -6.80
CA PRO A 168 -3.21 -1.88 -5.39
C PRO A 168 -1.89 -2.40 -4.82
N GLU A 169 -1.24 -3.32 -5.53
CA GLU A 169 0.06 -3.90 -5.19
C GLU A 169 0.75 -4.50 -6.43
N THR A 170 2.03 -4.78 -6.31
CA THR A 170 2.86 -5.29 -7.41
C THR A 170 2.90 -6.83 -7.47
N ALA A 171 2.52 -7.53 -6.40
CA ALA A 171 2.60 -8.99 -6.27
C ALA A 171 1.87 -9.75 -7.40
N GLN A 172 0.64 -9.37 -7.74
CA GLN A 172 -0.14 -10.08 -8.77
C GLN A 172 0.51 -10.02 -10.15
N GLY A 173 1.23 -8.93 -10.45
CA GLY A 173 2.01 -8.83 -11.67
C GLY A 173 3.11 -9.90 -11.72
N ILE A 174 3.71 -10.21 -10.58
CA ILE A 174 4.72 -11.28 -10.45
C ILE A 174 4.07 -12.65 -10.63
N PHE A 175 2.96 -12.91 -9.92
CA PHE A 175 2.30 -14.22 -9.98
C PHE A 175 1.80 -14.58 -11.38
N VAL A 176 1.16 -13.65 -12.09
CA VAL A 176 0.64 -13.94 -13.44
C VAL A 176 1.75 -14.13 -14.47
N ASN A 177 2.93 -13.57 -14.23
CA ASN A 177 4.10 -13.71 -15.09
C ASN A 177 5.04 -14.85 -14.67
N PHE A 178 4.76 -15.57 -13.59
CA PHE A 178 5.60 -16.66 -13.09
C PHE A 178 6.00 -17.66 -14.19
N LYS A 179 5.00 -18.16 -14.94
CA LYS A 179 5.23 -19.10 -16.04
C LYS A 179 6.09 -18.49 -17.15
N ASN A 180 5.80 -17.25 -17.54
CA ASN A 180 6.55 -16.55 -18.58
C ASN A 180 8.03 -16.40 -18.19
N VAL A 181 8.28 -15.95 -16.95
CA VAL A 181 9.63 -15.77 -16.41
C VAL A 181 10.35 -17.11 -16.30
N THR A 182 9.69 -18.14 -15.74
CA THR A 182 10.27 -19.48 -15.60
C THR A 182 10.72 -20.04 -16.94
N GLN A 183 9.92 -19.89 -17.99
CA GLN A 183 10.23 -20.39 -19.32
C GLN A 183 11.30 -19.57 -20.03
N SER A 184 11.16 -18.25 -20.05
CA SER A 184 12.09 -17.37 -20.79
C SER A 184 13.47 -17.31 -20.17
N CYS A 185 13.57 -17.26 -18.84
CA CYS A 185 14.83 -17.20 -18.11
C CYS A 185 15.34 -18.58 -17.66
N ARG A 186 14.62 -19.67 -17.99
CA ARG A 186 14.96 -21.05 -17.58
C ARG A 186 15.18 -21.20 -16.07
N GLN A 187 14.38 -20.46 -15.28
CA GLN A 187 14.49 -20.48 -13.83
C GLN A 187 13.91 -21.77 -13.23
N ARG A 188 14.53 -22.21 -12.13
CA ARG A 188 14.07 -23.35 -11.33
C ARG A 188 13.93 -22.89 -9.87
N ILE A 189 12.92 -23.36 -9.18
CA ILE A 189 12.78 -23.11 -7.74
C ILE A 189 13.92 -23.77 -6.96
N PRO A 190 14.50 -23.13 -5.91
CA PRO A 190 14.08 -21.82 -5.39
C PRO A 190 14.62 -20.63 -6.21
N PHE A 191 13.79 -19.67 -6.53
CA PHE A 191 14.19 -18.39 -7.14
C PHE A 191 13.15 -17.30 -6.84
N GLY A 192 13.52 -16.05 -7.02
CA GLY A 192 12.62 -14.93 -6.81
C GLY A 192 12.43 -14.05 -8.05
N ILE A 193 11.32 -13.36 -8.07
CA ILE A 193 11.02 -12.32 -9.05
C ILE A 193 10.85 -11.01 -8.29
N ALA A 194 11.63 -10.00 -8.67
CA ALA A 194 11.66 -8.68 -8.07
C ALA A 194 11.00 -7.65 -8.96
N GLN A 195 10.30 -6.70 -8.36
CA GLN A 195 9.69 -5.57 -9.06
C GLN A 195 9.78 -4.30 -8.22
N ILE A 196 10.05 -3.17 -8.88
CA ILE A 196 9.83 -1.84 -8.33
C ILE A 196 8.73 -1.21 -9.17
N GLY A 197 7.66 -0.74 -8.53
CA GLY A 197 6.58 -0.14 -9.29
C GLY A 197 5.57 0.63 -8.45
N LYS A 198 4.82 1.50 -9.11
CA LYS A 198 3.72 2.24 -8.50
C LYS A 198 2.55 1.32 -8.19
N ALA A 199 1.92 1.58 -7.04
CA ALA A 199 0.68 0.98 -6.60
C ALA A 199 -0.27 2.07 -6.10
N PHE A 200 -1.57 1.78 -6.05
CA PHE A 200 -2.62 2.76 -5.83
C PHE A 200 -3.66 2.20 -4.87
N ARG A 201 -3.90 2.91 -3.76
CA ARG A 201 -4.94 2.55 -2.80
C ARG A 201 -5.79 3.76 -2.48
N ASN A 202 -7.07 3.71 -2.70
CA ASN A 202 -8.00 4.79 -2.40
C ASN A 202 -8.24 4.88 -0.89
N GLU A 203 -7.21 5.27 -0.15
CA GLU A 203 -7.22 5.36 1.31
C GLU A 203 -8.31 6.32 1.80
N ILE A 204 -9.08 5.90 2.81
CA ILE A 204 -10.12 6.71 3.45
C ILE A 204 -9.46 7.89 4.20
N THR A 205 -8.43 7.58 4.99
CA THR A 205 -7.70 8.54 5.82
C THR A 205 -6.21 8.53 5.49
N PRO A 206 -5.80 9.06 4.32
CA PRO A 206 -4.39 9.22 4.02
C PRO A 206 -3.78 10.24 5.00
N GLY A 207 -2.49 10.09 5.32
CA GLY A 207 -1.86 10.97 6.30
C GLY A 207 -0.43 10.62 6.63
N ASN A 208 0.09 11.23 7.70
CA ASN A 208 1.47 11.07 8.16
C ASN A 208 2.49 11.35 7.06
N PHE A 209 2.33 12.51 6.39
CA PHE A 209 3.23 12.95 5.35
C PHE A 209 3.26 11.96 4.17
N THR A 210 4.43 11.45 3.76
CA THR A 210 4.57 10.46 2.69
C THR A 210 4.33 9.03 3.14
N PHE A 211 4.03 8.80 4.40
CA PHE A 211 3.91 7.45 4.95
C PHE A 211 2.64 6.71 4.48
N ARG A 212 1.51 7.43 4.36
CA ARG A 212 0.25 6.88 3.84
C ARG A 212 -0.32 7.78 2.78
N THR A 213 -0.05 7.47 1.53
CA THR A 213 -0.53 8.17 0.34
C THR A 213 -1.40 7.24 -0.51
N ARG A 214 -2.18 7.82 -1.43
CA ARG A 214 -3.01 7.05 -2.36
C ARG A 214 -2.24 6.49 -3.54
N GLU A 215 -1.12 7.14 -3.88
CA GLU A 215 -0.16 6.71 -4.89
C GLU A 215 1.19 6.53 -4.21
N PHE A 216 1.80 5.36 -4.34
CA PHE A 216 3.09 5.04 -3.71
C PHE A 216 3.89 4.07 -4.59
N GLU A 217 5.14 3.82 -4.24
CA GLU A 217 5.95 2.79 -4.87
C GLU A 217 6.22 1.64 -3.90
N GLN A 218 6.23 0.43 -4.44
CA GLN A 218 6.66 -0.78 -3.75
C GLN A 218 7.96 -1.30 -4.39
N MET A 219 8.84 -1.80 -3.56
CA MET A 219 9.97 -2.65 -3.92
C MET A 219 9.66 -4.03 -3.35
N GLU A 220 9.37 -4.99 -4.19
CA GLU A 220 8.78 -6.28 -3.80
C GLU A 220 9.51 -7.44 -4.45
N ILE A 221 9.67 -8.53 -3.72
CA ILE A 221 10.22 -9.79 -4.20
C ILE A 221 9.30 -10.91 -3.77
N GLU A 222 8.82 -11.68 -4.73
CA GLU A 222 8.16 -12.95 -4.48
C GLU A 222 9.17 -14.07 -4.69
N TYR A 223 9.49 -14.78 -3.60
CA TYR A 223 10.49 -15.85 -3.62
C TYR A 223 9.81 -17.21 -3.57
N PHE A 224 9.96 -17.98 -4.64
CA PHE A 224 9.26 -19.24 -4.87
C PHE A 224 10.11 -20.41 -4.39
N VAL A 225 9.54 -21.23 -3.50
CA VAL A 225 10.18 -22.40 -2.89
C VAL A 225 9.31 -23.65 -3.04
N SER A 226 9.93 -24.83 -2.92
CA SER A 226 9.17 -26.07 -2.91
C SER A 226 8.39 -26.22 -1.59
N PRO A 227 7.08 -26.51 -1.61
CA PRO A 227 6.29 -26.71 -0.39
C PRO A 227 6.64 -28.02 0.35
N LYS A 228 7.49 -28.88 -0.23
CA LYS A 228 7.79 -30.22 0.30
C LYS A 228 8.81 -30.20 1.43
N ASP A 229 9.71 -29.24 1.47
CA ASP A 229 10.76 -29.16 2.48
C ASP A 229 10.55 -27.96 3.42
N LYS A 230 9.94 -28.23 4.58
CA LYS A 230 9.66 -27.20 5.59
C LYS A 230 10.94 -26.66 6.25
N SER A 231 12.01 -27.45 6.32
CA SER A 231 13.27 -27.03 6.92
C SER A 231 14.01 -26.05 6.01
N GLU A 232 14.01 -26.31 4.72
CA GLU A 232 14.55 -25.41 3.70
C GLU A 232 13.76 -24.07 3.66
N ILE A 233 12.43 -24.13 3.69
CA ILE A 233 11.59 -22.94 3.73
C ILE A 233 11.96 -22.04 4.92
N LYS A 234 12.10 -22.63 6.13
CA LYS A 234 12.46 -21.88 7.33
C LYS A 234 13.85 -21.24 7.20
N LYS A 235 14.83 -21.99 6.68
CA LYS A 235 16.18 -21.49 6.44
C LYS A 235 16.17 -20.29 5.50
N ILE A 236 15.51 -20.42 4.35
CA ILE A 236 15.37 -19.36 3.34
C ILE A 236 14.68 -18.13 3.96
N PHE A 237 13.61 -18.31 4.72
CA PHE A 237 12.92 -17.21 5.40
C PHE A 237 13.85 -16.45 6.37
N ASP A 238 14.64 -17.17 7.17
CA ASP A 238 15.58 -16.56 8.11
C ASP A 238 16.74 -15.84 7.39
N GLU A 239 17.18 -16.35 6.24
CA GLU A 239 18.16 -15.70 5.37
C GLU A 239 17.60 -14.38 4.79
N TRP A 240 16.35 -14.37 4.30
CA TRP A 240 15.70 -13.17 3.80
C TRP A 240 15.50 -12.12 4.89
N LYS A 241 15.09 -12.52 6.10
CA LYS A 241 14.99 -11.60 7.23
C LYS A 241 16.33 -10.90 7.51
N LYS A 242 17.43 -11.66 7.51
CA LYS A 242 18.77 -11.09 7.73
C LYS A 242 19.18 -10.17 6.58
N ALA A 243 18.95 -10.58 5.33
CA ALA A 243 19.29 -9.78 4.16
C ALA A 243 18.54 -8.43 4.15
N CYS A 244 17.24 -8.44 4.45
CA CYS A 244 16.44 -7.22 4.57
C CYS A 244 16.95 -6.33 5.73
N LEU A 245 17.24 -6.91 6.90
CA LEU A 245 17.77 -6.14 8.03
C LEU A 245 19.12 -5.47 7.67
N HIS A 246 20.05 -6.20 7.07
CA HIS A 246 21.34 -5.64 6.66
C HIS A 246 21.16 -4.50 5.66
N TRP A 247 20.28 -4.67 4.66
CA TRP A 247 20.00 -3.60 3.71
C TRP A 247 19.50 -2.31 4.39
N TYR A 248 18.64 -2.43 5.41
CA TYR A 248 18.18 -1.25 6.19
C TYR A 248 19.29 -0.64 7.05
N LEU A 249 20.25 -1.43 7.52
CA LEU A 249 21.39 -0.92 8.31
C LEU A 249 22.43 -0.24 7.41
N ASP A 250 22.51 -0.62 6.14
CA ASP A 250 23.45 -0.09 5.16
C ASP A 250 22.88 1.16 4.41
N LEU A 251 21.57 1.47 4.59
CA LEU A 251 20.88 2.62 3.99
C LEU A 251 21.16 3.92 4.75
#